data_609beee495dfaf28fbb82f2ab98742ef
#
_entry.id   609beee495dfaf28fbb82f2ab98742ef
#
_cell.length_a   1.000
_cell.length_b   1.000
_cell.length_c   1.000
_cell.angle_alpha   90.00
_cell.angle_beta   90.00
_cell.angle_gamma   90.00
#
_symmetry.space_group_name_H-M   'P 1'
#
loop_
_entity.id
_entity.type
_entity.pdbx_description
1 polymer ?
#
loop_
_entity_poly.entity_id
_entity_poly.type
_entity_poly.pdbx_seq_one_letter_code
_entity_poly.pdbx_strand_id
1 'polypeptide(L)'
;MNQVIAEPMSTKNILFLTNTLRKKFNLYDCTYFPIVEFIETVLPEIDPKFSYLYVDKAEMPDTYAYFDNETKVMVIREDVYEGALNGSGRDRFTLAHELGHYVLHSSGVQLCRSDGGRVVTYCDPEWQANTFASKLLMPDHLIYTLTPSEISKEFGASYQAAEIALYKAKKAKLAT
;
A
#
# COMPACT_ATOMS: atom_id res chain seq x y z
N MET A 1 23.90 -2.19 11.07
CA MET A 1 23.14 -1.62 9.94
C MET A 1 22.27 -0.51 10.49
N ASN A 2 22.32 0.69 9.93
CA ASN A 2 21.42 1.78 10.33
C ASN A 2 20.02 1.42 9.83
N GLN A 3 19.11 1.14 10.75
CA GLN A 3 17.72 0.83 10.41
C GLN A 3 16.99 2.14 10.13
N VAL A 4 16.31 2.21 8.98
CA VAL A 4 15.48 3.35 8.59
C VAL A 4 14.22 3.34 9.46
N ILE A 5 13.91 4.46 10.09
CA ILE A 5 12.75 4.60 10.97
C ILE A 5 11.88 5.73 10.43
N ALA A 6 10.61 5.44 10.20
CA ALA A 6 9.61 6.43 9.81
C ALA A 6 9.03 7.16 11.04
N GLU A 7 8.40 8.30 10.81
CA GLU A 7 7.59 8.96 11.83
C GLU A 7 6.51 8.01 12.37
N PRO A 8 6.23 8.04 13.69
CA PRO A 8 5.24 7.14 14.29
C PRO A 8 3.86 7.30 13.67
N MET A 9 3.28 6.21 13.15
CA MET A 9 1.95 6.25 12.57
C MET A 9 1.09 5.07 13.03
N SER A 10 -0.05 5.36 13.64
CA SER A 10 -0.98 4.33 14.09
C SER A 10 -1.80 3.76 12.94
N THR A 11 -2.30 2.53 13.08
CA THR A 11 -3.27 1.94 12.14
C THR A 11 -4.49 2.85 11.91
N LYS A 12 -4.95 3.56 12.97
CA LYS A 12 -6.08 4.49 12.88
C LYS A 12 -5.77 5.69 11.98
N ASN A 13 -4.54 6.23 12.06
CA ASN A 13 -4.10 7.34 11.22
C ASN A 13 -3.98 6.91 9.76
N ILE A 14 -3.41 5.72 9.52
CA ILE A 14 -3.31 5.15 8.17
C ILE A 14 -4.71 4.89 7.58
N LEU A 15 -5.64 4.33 8.35
CA LEU A 15 -7.03 4.13 7.93
C LEU A 15 -7.73 5.46 7.60
N PHE A 16 -7.53 6.49 8.42
CA PHE A 16 -8.07 7.83 8.14
C PHE A 16 -7.52 8.38 6.82
N LEU A 17 -6.21 8.24 6.59
CA LEU A 17 -5.54 8.71 5.38
C LEU A 17 -6.04 7.98 4.13
N THR A 18 -6.11 6.65 4.16
CA THR A 18 -6.60 5.85 3.02
C THR A 18 -8.07 6.14 2.72
N ASN A 19 -8.91 6.31 3.73
CA ASN A 19 -10.31 6.71 3.55
C ASN A 19 -10.43 8.13 2.96
N THR A 20 -9.58 9.07 3.39
CA THR A 20 -9.54 10.42 2.85
C THR A 20 -9.12 10.42 1.39
N LEU A 21 -8.09 9.64 1.04
CA LEU A 21 -7.66 9.46 -0.34
C LEU A 21 -8.79 8.89 -1.20
N ARG A 22 -9.42 7.80 -0.76
CA ARG A 22 -10.54 7.19 -1.48
C ARG A 22 -11.72 8.16 -1.67
N LYS A 23 -12.06 8.97 -0.66
CA LYS A 23 -13.11 10.00 -0.77
C LYS A 23 -12.76 11.09 -1.77
N LYS A 24 -11.51 11.58 -1.75
CA LYS A 24 -11.04 12.63 -2.66
C LYS A 24 -11.18 12.24 -4.13
N PHE A 25 -11.04 10.95 -4.45
CA PHE A 25 -11.13 10.44 -5.82
C PHE A 25 -12.45 9.70 -6.12
N ASN A 26 -13.49 9.87 -5.30
CA ASN A 26 -14.81 9.24 -5.45
C ASN A 26 -14.75 7.68 -5.46
N LEU A 27 -13.77 7.10 -4.77
CA LEU A 27 -13.54 5.65 -4.67
C LEU A 27 -13.92 5.09 -3.29
N TYR A 28 -14.60 5.88 -2.43
CA TYR A 28 -14.86 5.50 -1.04
C TYR A 28 -15.65 4.18 -0.93
N ASP A 29 -16.70 4.03 -1.75
CA ASP A 29 -17.57 2.86 -1.78
C ASP A 29 -17.22 1.86 -2.90
N CYS A 30 -16.11 2.08 -3.61
CA CYS A 30 -15.64 1.17 -4.66
C CYS A 30 -14.96 -0.05 -4.04
N THR A 31 -15.41 -1.28 -4.35
CA THR A 31 -14.79 -2.50 -3.86
C THR A 31 -13.44 -2.75 -4.53
N TYR A 32 -13.36 -2.63 -5.86
CA TYR A 32 -12.13 -2.84 -6.62
C TYR A 32 -11.38 -1.53 -6.86
N PHE A 33 -10.37 -1.24 -6.04
CA PHE A 33 -9.55 -0.03 -6.22
C PHE A 33 -8.69 -0.12 -7.48
N PRO A 34 -8.78 0.81 -8.45
CA PRO A 34 -8.07 0.75 -9.73
C PRO A 34 -6.60 1.18 -9.56
N ILE A 35 -5.78 0.37 -8.89
CA ILE A 35 -4.42 0.74 -8.46
C ILE A 35 -3.50 1.08 -9.63
N VAL A 36 -3.57 0.37 -10.75
CA VAL A 36 -2.73 0.61 -11.92
C VAL A 36 -3.09 1.96 -12.54
N GLU A 37 -4.37 2.17 -12.86
CA GLU A 37 -4.87 3.45 -13.41
C GLU A 37 -4.56 4.61 -12.46
N PHE A 38 -4.66 4.40 -11.16
CA PHE A 38 -4.35 5.44 -10.17
C PHE A 38 -2.87 5.87 -10.25
N ILE A 39 -1.94 4.93 -10.39
CA ILE A 39 -0.51 5.20 -10.53
C ILE A 39 -0.20 5.88 -11.87
N GLU A 40 -0.82 5.42 -12.96
CA GLU A 40 -0.51 5.88 -14.31
C GLU A 40 -1.13 7.24 -14.64
N THR A 41 -2.32 7.52 -14.13
CA THR A 41 -3.08 8.70 -14.54
C THR A 41 -3.25 9.71 -13.42
N VAL A 42 -3.63 9.27 -12.22
CA VAL A 42 -3.98 10.18 -11.13
C VAL A 42 -2.74 10.77 -10.45
N LEU A 43 -1.73 9.96 -10.15
CA LEU A 43 -0.53 10.45 -9.48
C LEU A 43 0.24 11.50 -10.27
N PRO A 44 0.51 11.33 -11.59
CA PRO A 44 1.20 12.36 -12.38
C PRO A 44 0.43 13.68 -12.49
N GLU A 45 -0.91 13.64 -12.42
CA GLU A 45 -1.74 14.85 -12.44
C GLU A 45 -1.65 15.65 -11.13
N ILE A 46 -1.54 14.96 -9.98
CA ILE A 46 -1.51 15.62 -8.66
C ILE A 46 -0.12 15.95 -8.17
N ASP A 47 0.90 15.25 -8.64
CA ASP A 47 2.32 15.52 -8.37
C ASP A 47 3.13 15.43 -9.67
N PRO A 48 3.41 16.54 -10.36
CA PRO A 48 4.19 16.56 -11.59
C PRO A 48 5.64 16.06 -11.45
N LYS A 49 6.12 15.85 -10.21
CA LYS A 49 7.44 15.27 -9.95
C LYS A 49 7.39 13.74 -9.89
N PHE A 50 6.21 13.17 -9.69
CA PHE A 50 6.04 11.72 -9.69
C PHE A 50 6.14 11.19 -11.11
N SER A 51 6.88 10.10 -11.27
CA SER A 51 6.90 9.31 -12.50
C SER A 51 6.99 7.82 -12.19
N TYR A 52 6.78 7.00 -13.19
CA TYR A 52 6.91 5.54 -13.07
C TYR A 52 7.68 4.98 -14.27
N LEU A 53 8.32 3.83 -14.05
CA LEU A 53 9.14 3.14 -15.05
C LEU A 53 8.86 1.65 -14.98
N TYR A 54 8.67 1.02 -16.12
CA TYR A 54 8.62 -0.44 -16.25
C TYR A 54 9.97 -0.98 -16.64
N VAL A 55 10.38 -2.08 -16.00
CA VAL A 55 11.68 -2.72 -16.23
C VAL A 55 11.50 -4.22 -16.42
N ASP A 56 12.35 -4.81 -17.26
CA ASP A 56 12.38 -6.26 -17.47
C ASP A 56 12.79 -6.99 -16.19
N LYS A 57 12.27 -8.21 -16.04
CA LYS A 57 12.62 -9.09 -14.92
C LYS A 57 14.11 -9.37 -14.78
N ALA A 58 14.85 -9.39 -15.90
CA ALA A 58 16.28 -9.62 -15.89
C ALA A 58 17.06 -8.44 -15.28
N GLU A 59 16.53 -7.22 -15.39
CA GLU A 59 17.12 -6.02 -14.77
C GLU A 59 16.84 -5.95 -13.26
N MET A 60 15.75 -6.58 -12.79
CA MET A 60 15.32 -6.53 -11.38
C MET A 60 14.88 -7.91 -10.87
N PRO A 61 15.82 -8.90 -10.79
CA PRO A 61 15.48 -10.30 -10.53
C PRO A 61 14.90 -10.56 -9.13
N ASP A 62 15.37 -9.82 -8.11
CA ASP A 62 15.06 -10.07 -6.70
C ASP A 62 14.02 -9.09 -6.13
N THR A 63 13.62 -8.07 -6.90
CA THR A 63 12.68 -7.04 -6.48
C THR A 63 11.49 -7.00 -7.44
N TYR A 64 10.31 -6.74 -6.94
CA TYR A 64 9.07 -6.71 -7.72
C TYR A 64 8.68 -5.28 -8.15
N ALA A 65 8.83 -4.34 -7.24
CA ALA A 65 8.68 -2.90 -7.45
C ALA A 65 9.41 -2.18 -6.32
N TYR A 66 9.73 -0.91 -6.50
CA TYR A 66 10.17 -0.01 -5.42
C TYR A 66 9.87 1.45 -5.77
N PHE A 67 9.71 2.28 -4.74
CA PHE A 67 9.60 3.71 -4.89
C PHE A 67 10.91 4.38 -4.45
N ASP A 68 11.53 5.13 -5.36
CA ASP A 68 12.71 5.93 -5.07
C ASP A 68 12.30 7.32 -4.56
N ASN A 69 12.58 7.59 -3.30
CA ASN A 69 12.25 8.85 -2.65
C ASN A 69 13.03 10.05 -3.16
N GLU A 70 14.22 9.86 -3.70
CA GLU A 70 15.08 10.95 -4.19
C GLU A 70 14.61 11.42 -5.55
N THR A 71 14.40 10.49 -6.47
CA THR A 71 13.98 10.77 -7.86
C THR A 71 12.47 10.88 -8.02
N LYS A 72 11.67 10.43 -7.04
CA LYS A 72 10.21 10.31 -7.10
C LYS A 72 9.72 9.37 -8.21
N VAL A 73 10.51 8.37 -8.53
CA VAL A 73 10.20 7.36 -9.55
C VAL A 73 9.72 6.08 -8.87
N MET A 74 8.58 5.56 -9.30
CA MET A 74 8.14 4.21 -8.96
C MET A 74 8.62 3.25 -10.05
N VAL A 75 9.55 2.37 -9.73
CA VAL A 75 10.05 1.35 -10.66
C VAL A 75 9.25 0.07 -10.44
N ILE A 76 8.68 -0.45 -11.52
CA ILE A 76 7.78 -1.60 -11.49
C ILE A 76 8.28 -2.63 -12.51
N ARG A 77 8.42 -3.87 -12.07
CA ARG A 77 8.77 -4.96 -12.96
C ARG A 77 7.59 -5.30 -13.88
N GLU A 78 7.83 -5.52 -15.17
CA GLU A 78 6.80 -5.72 -16.18
C GLU A 78 5.83 -6.87 -15.85
N ASP A 79 6.34 -8.00 -15.34
CA ASP A 79 5.48 -9.12 -14.97
C ASP A 79 4.55 -8.82 -13.77
N VAL A 80 4.97 -7.91 -12.87
CA VAL A 80 4.13 -7.42 -11.76
C VAL A 80 3.05 -6.47 -12.28
N TYR A 81 3.41 -5.60 -13.20
CA TYR A 81 2.45 -4.72 -13.88
C TYR A 81 1.37 -5.53 -14.62
N GLU A 82 1.80 -6.47 -15.48
CA GLU A 82 0.87 -7.35 -16.21
C GLU A 82 0.00 -8.18 -15.25
N GLY A 83 0.60 -8.73 -14.19
CA GLY A 83 -0.13 -9.45 -13.15
C GLY A 83 -1.19 -8.57 -12.48
N ALA A 84 -0.88 -7.33 -12.15
CA ALA A 84 -1.82 -6.40 -11.54
C ALA A 84 -2.97 -6.03 -12.48
N LEU A 85 -2.71 -5.82 -13.78
CA LEU A 85 -3.73 -5.61 -14.81
C LEU A 85 -4.65 -6.81 -14.96
N ASN A 86 -4.10 -8.03 -14.87
CA ASN A 86 -4.86 -9.29 -14.94
C ASN A 86 -5.53 -9.68 -13.61
N GLY A 87 -5.54 -8.79 -12.61
CA GLY A 87 -6.24 -8.99 -11.34
C GLY A 87 -5.50 -9.84 -10.31
N SER A 88 -4.19 -10.09 -10.48
CA SER A 88 -3.36 -10.76 -9.47
C SER A 88 -3.38 -9.98 -8.16
N GLY A 89 -3.98 -10.53 -7.11
CA GLY A 89 -4.08 -9.88 -5.81
C GLY A 89 -2.73 -9.61 -5.15
N ARG A 90 -1.71 -10.44 -5.45
CA ARG A 90 -0.34 -10.22 -5.00
C ARG A 90 0.27 -8.97 -5.65
N ASP A 91 0.18 -8.90 -6.98
CA ASP A 91 0.85 -7.84 -7.73
C ASP A 91 0.15 -6.48 -7.50
N ARG A 92 -1.18 -6.49 -7.40
CA ARG A 92 -1.96 -5.33 -6.96
C ARG A 92 -1.55 -4.85 -5.56
N PHE A 93 -1.32 -5.78 -4.64
CA PHE A 93 -0.84 -5.45 -3.29
C PHE A 93 0.57 -4.85 -3.32
N THR A 94 1.48 -5.39 -4.15
CA THR A 94 2.81 -4.84 -4.37
C THR A 94 2.74 -3.37 -4.82
N LEU A 95 1.93 -3.05 -5.84
CA LEU A 95 1.75 -1.67 -6.29
C LEU A 95 1.15 -0.74 -5.21
N ALA A 96 0.18 -1.24 -4.44
CA ALA A 96 -0.41 -0.48 -3.35
C ALA A 96 0.58 -0.26 -2.18
N HIS A 97 1.53 -1.18 -1.97
CA HIS A 97 2.61 -1.06 -1.00
C HIS A 97 3.58 0.07 -1.40
N GLU A 98 4.01 0.11 -2.66
CA GLU A 98 4.88 1.19 -3.17
C GLU A 98 4.16 2.55 -3.15
N LEU A 99 2.86 2.57 -3.45
CA LEU A 99 2.05 3.76 -3.25
C LEU A 99 2.03 4.18 -1.78
N GLY A 100 2.04 3.23 -0.85
CA GLY A 100 2.18 3.49 0.59
C GLY A 100 3.51 4.18 0.92
N HIS A 101 4.62 3.73 0.37
CA HIS A 101 5.92 4.40 0.53
C HIS A 101 5.89 5.81 -0.03
N TYR A 102 5.33 6.02 -1.22
CA TYR A 102 5.15 7.35 -1.79
C TYR A 102 4.33 8.28 -0.88
N VAL A 103 3.16 7.83 -0.43
CA VAL A 103 2.23 8.68 0.34
C VAL A 103 2.73 8.98 1.74
N LEU A 104 3.35 8.00 2.42
CA LEU A 104 3.72 8.09 3.82
C LEU A 104 5.14 8.61 4.04
N HIS A 105 6.06 8.39 3.09
CA HIS A 105 7.49 8.59 3.32
C HIS A 105 8.13 9.57 2.32
N SER A 106 7.37 10.14 1.38
CA SER A 106 7.92 11.02 0.33
C SER A 106 8.50 12.35 0.83
N SER A 107 8.14 12.80 2.01
CA SER A 107 8.63 14.04 2.62
C SER A 107 9.97 13.90 3.36
N GLY A 108 10.62 12.76 3.22
CA GLY A 108 11.87 12.43 3.89
C GLY A 108 11.63 11.57 5.13
N VAL A 109 12.28 10.41 5.16
CA VAL A 109 12.30 9.57 6.35
C VAL A 109 13.27 10.24 7.32
N GLN A 110 12.78 10.80 8.42
CA GLN A 110 13.68 11.19 9.51
C GLN A 110 14.33 9.91 10.03
N LEU A 111 15.65 9.81 9.83
CA LEU A 111 16.45 8.75 10.43
C LEU A 111 16.49 8.99 11.95
N CYS A 112 15.52 8.49 12.68
CA CYS A 112 15.64 8.32 14.10
C CYS A 112 16.66 7.19 14.33
N ARG A 113 17.81 7.50 14.90
CA ARG A 113 18.79 6.49 15.31
C ARG A 113 18.16 5.70 16.44
N SER A 114 17.88 4.40 16.19
CA SER A 114 17.68 3.49 17.30
C SER A 114 19.05 3.21 17.89
N ASP A 115 19.23 3.44 19.19
CA ASP A 115 20.43 3.06 19.94
C ASP A 115 20.56 1.52 20.08
N GLY A 116 20.48 0.79 18.95
CA GLY A 116 20.54 -0.68 18.90
C GLY A 116 19.28 -1.39 19.41
N GLY A 117 18.21 -0.66 19.70
CA GLY A 117 16.93 -1.20 20.14
C GLY A 117 16.07 -1.71 18.95
N ARG A 118 15.14 -2.62 19.25
CA ARG A 118 14.15 -3.12 18.29
C ARG A 118 13.25 -1.97 17.80
N VAL A 119 13.14 -1.78 16.49
CA VAL A 119 12.22 -0.76 15.93
C VAL A 119 10.80 -1.07 16.38
N VAL A 120 10.14 -0.05 16.90
CA VAL A 120 8.75 -0.16 17.31
C VAL A 120 7.89 -0.25 16.07
N THR A 121 6.97 -1.20 16.02
CA THR A 121 6.18 -1.56 14.83
C THR A 121 5.54 -0.36 14.12
N TYR A 122 5.03 0.61 14.86
CA TYR A 122 4.39 1.81 14.29
C TYR A 122 5.39 2.85 13.73
N CYS A 123 6.71 2.63 13.88
CA CYS A 123 7.81 3.40 13.28
C CYS A 123 8.50 2.63 12.15
N ASP A 124 8.07 1.40 11.85
CA ASP A 124 8.60 0.58 10.77
C ASP A 124 7.94 1.00 9.44
N PRO A 125 8.70 1.55 8.48
CA PRO A 125 8.16 1.98 7.19
C PRO A 125 7.52 0.85 6.40
N GLU A 126 8.06 -0.37 6.49
CA GLU A 126 7.50 -1.55 5.82
C GLU A 126 6.14 -1.94 6.40
N TRP A 127 6.02 -1.91 7.74
CA TRP A 127 4.74 -2.15 8.39
C TRP A 127 3.72 -1.06 8.04
N GLN A 128 4.14 0.19 7.95
CA GLN A 128 3.27 1.31 7.57
C GLN A 128 2.78 1.15 6.13
N ALA A 129 3.67 0.86 5.16
CA ALA A 129 3.33 0.64 3.76
C ALA A 129 2.41 -0.58 3.58
N ASN A 130 2.70 -1.70 4.27
CA ASN A 130 1.83 -2.88 4.28
C ASN A 130 0.44 -2.59 4.86
N THR A 131 0.38 -1.80 5.93
CA THR A 131 -0.91 -1.39 6.53
C THR A 131 -1.67 -0.48 5.59
N PHE A 132 -1.00 0.47 4.94
CA PHE A 132 -1.58 1.36 3.94
C PHE A 132 -2.18 0.56 2.77
N ALA A 133 -1.40 -0.34 2.16
CA ALA A 133 -1.86 -1.20 1.05
C ALA A 133 -3.12 -1.99 1.42
N SER A 134 -3.10 -2.62 2.60
CA SER A 134 -4.25 -3.38 3.11
C SER A 134 -5.49 -2.51 3.28
N LYS A 135 -5.36 -1.31 3.89
CA LYS A 135 -6.49 -0.40 4.14
C LYS A 135 -6.96 0.31 2.88
N LEU A 136 -6.07 0.54 1.91
CA LEU A 136 -6.42 1.11 0.61
C LEU A 136 -7.22 0.11 -0.23
N LEU A 137 -6.74 -1.12 -0.37
CA LEU A 137 -7.38 -2.14 -1.21
C LEU A 137 -8.61 -2.76 -0.56
N MET A 138 -8.61 -2.93 0.76
CA MET A 138 -9.67 -3.60 1.54
C MET A 138 -10.09 -2.73 2.73
N PRO A 139 -10.81 -1.62 2.48
CA PRO A 139 -11.21 -0.68 3.54
C PRO A 139 -12.19 -1.33 4.52
N ASP A 140 -11.97 -1.11 5.81
CA ASP A 140 -12.68 -1.78 6.90
C ASP A 140 -14.21 -1.69 6.76
N HIS A 141 -14.74 -0.51 6.38
CA HIS A 141 -16.18 -0.28 6.28
C HIS A 141 -16.88 -1.11 5.18
N LEU A 142 -16.15 -1.60 4.19
CA LEU A 142 -16.70 -2.44 3.11
C LEU A 142 -16.56 -3.93 3.39
N ILE A 143 -15.62 -4.36 4.24
CA ILE A 143 -15.30 -5.78 4.41
C ILE A 143 -15.93 -6.46 5.64
N TYR A 144 -16.50 -5.71 6.59
CA TYR A 144 -16.96 -6.25 7.87
C TYR A 144 -17.97 -7.40 7.79
N THR A 145 -18.84 -7.37 6.79
CA THR A 145 -19.93 -8.34 6.63
C THR A 145 -19.60 -9.46 5.65
N LEU A 146 -18.46 -9.36 4.99
CA LEU A 146 -18.05 -10.29 3.94
C LEU A 146 -17.23 -11.45 4.52
N THR A 147 -17.18 -12.54 3.77
CA THR A 147 -16.25 -13.66 3.98
C THR A 147 -14.89 -13.37 3.32
N PRO A 148 -13.79 -14.02 3.73
CA PRO A 148 -12.50 -13.87 3.04
C PRO A 148 -12.56 -14.20 1.54
N SER A 149 -13.41 -15.14 1.13
CA SER A 149 -13.59 -15.50 -0.27
C SER A 149 -14.26 -14.39 -1.08
N GLU A 150 -15.31 -13.76 -0.54
CA GLU A 150 -15.97 -12.60 -1.16
C GLU A 150 -15.02 -11.41 -1.25
N ILE A 151 -14.29 -11.11 -0.17
CA ILE A 151 -13.28 -10.04 -0.16
C ILE A 151 -12.22 -10.30 -1.24
N SER A 152 -11.68 -11.52 -1.31
CA SER A 152 -10.69 -11.88 -2.32
C SER A 152 -11.20 -11.62 -3.74
N LYS A 153 -12.43 -12.04 -4.02
CA LYS A 153 -13.05 -11.91 -5.35
C LYS A 153 -13.40 -10.47 -5.71
N GLU A 154 -14.05 -9.75 -4.79
CA GLU A 154 -14.61 -8.41 -5.07
C GLU A 154 -13.55 -7.31 -5.04
N PHE A 155 -12.54 -7.46 -4.16
CA PHE A 155 -11.50 -6.45 -3.99
C PHE A 155 -10.21 -6.76 -4.79
N GLY A 156 -10.16 -7.92 -5.46
CA GLY A 156 -8.96 -8.34 -6.20
C GLY A 156 -7.76 -8.50 -5.28
N ALA A 157 -7.95 -9.15 -4.13
CA ALA A 157 -6.92 -9.45 -3.16
C ALA A 157 -6.65 -10.97 -3.08
N SER A 158 -5.49 -11.38 -2.56
CA SER A 158 -5.31 -12.80 -2.25
C SER A 158 -6.21 -13.23 -1.09
N TYR A 159 -6.63 -14.50 -1.07
CA TYR A 159 -7.44 -15.04 0.05
C TYR A 159 -6.78 -14.81 1.41
N GLN A 160 -5.47 -15.05 1.49
CA GLN A 160 -4.70 -14.84 2.73
C GLN A 160 -4.71 -13.37 3.17
N ALA A 161 -4.54 -12.43 2.24
CA ALA A 161 -4.60 -11.00 2.55
C ALA A 161 -6.00 -10.59 3.01
N ALA A 162 -7.06 -11.13 2.39
CA ALA A 162 -8.45 -10.90 2.76
C ALA A 162 -8.76 -11.42 4.20
N GLU A 163 -8.29 -12.63 4.53
CA GLU A 163 -8.45 -13.22 5.86
C GLU A 163 -7.77 -12.36 6.95
N ILE A 164 -6.52 -11.95 6.71
CA ILE A 164 -5.77 -11.09 7.63
C ILE A 164 -6.43 -9.71 7.79
N ALA A 165 -6.87 -9.10 6.68
CA ALA A 165 -7.53 -7.79 6.71
C ALA A 165 -8.83 -7.83 7.51
N LEU A 166 -9.68 -8.84 7.26
CA LEU A 166 -10.94 -9.02 7.98
C LEU A 166 -10.73 -9.27 9.48
N TYR A 167 -9.77 -10.13 9.83
CA TYR A 167 -9.43 -10.37 11.23
C TYR A 167 -9.01 -9.09 11.97
N LYS A 168 -8.09 -8.31 11.36
CA LYS A 168 -7.62 -7.04 11.92
C LYS A 168 -8.75 -6.00 12.03
N ALA A 169 -9.62 -5.91 11.03
CA ALA A 169 -10.76 -5.00 11.03
C ALA A 169 -11.76 -5.35 12.15
N LYS A 170 -12.13 -6.63 12.31
CA LYS A 170 -13.02 -7.08 13.38
C LYS A 170 -12.42 -6.85 14.78
N LYS A 171 -11.13 -7.12 14.95
CA LYS A 171 -10.42 -6.88 16.22
C LYS A 171 -10.41 -5.39 16.59
N ALA A 172 -10.17 -4.50 15.64
CA ALA A 172 -10.18 -3.06 15.88
C ALA A 172 -11.56 -2.54 16.31
N LYS A 173 -12.65 -3.07 15.73
CA LYS A 173 -14.03 -2.72 16.10
C LYS A 173 -14.41 -3.16 17.53
N LEU A 174 -13.87 -4.28 18.02
CA LEU A 174 -14.12 -4.76 19.37
C LEU A 174 -13.36 -3.97 20.45
N ALA A 175 -12.35 -3.19 20.05
CA ALA A 175 -11.52 -2.41 20.96
C ALA A 175 -11.99 -0.94 21.11
N THR A 176 -13.06 -0.56 20.40
CA THR A 176 -13.69 0.77 20.44
C THR A 176 -14.99 0.73 21.18
#